data_5df69eb76423cc32d41a07851ea23762
#
_entry.id   5df69eb76423cc32d41a07851ea23762
#
_cell.length_a   1.000
_cell.length_b   1.000
_cell.length_c   1.000
_cell.angle_alpha   90.00
_cell.angle_beta   90.00
_cell.angle_gamma   90.00
#
_symmetry.space_group_name_H-M   'P 1'
#
loop_
_entity.id
_entity.type
_entity.pdbx_description
1 polymer ?
#
loop_
_entity_poly.entity_id
_entity_poly.type
_entity_poly.pdbx_seq_one_letter_code
_entity_poly.pdbx_strand_id
1 'polypeptide(L)'
;MSFMLEVDPQKTGEAVDRYLKHDFERYLRLSGKHRTDISSPSMNGMPSGSPGNAQEAKIIEGTYAGQVVNAIVATIQNCSDFDYRKPYKQILVDYYIRGLQNFKIAQKIGYSDRQFDFKKRMAQCEFADRFEYWKIVYHVQDQPCLQIMQRAKNCAKFAD
;
A
#
# COMPACT_ATOMS: atom_id res chain seq x y z
N MET A 1 -17.80 21.79 -12.95
CA MET A 1 -16.33 21.85 -13.07
C MET A 1 -15.71 21.04 -11.93
N SER A 2 -15.14 19.93 -12.31
CA SER A 2 -14.43 19.09 -11.35
C SER A 2 -13.01 19.63 -11.19
N PHE A 3 -12.73 20.26 -10.07
CA PHE A 3 -11.36 20.50 -9.67
C PHE A 3 -10.78 19.17 -9.19
N MET A 4 -10.58 18.24 -10.11
CA MET A 4 -9.73 17.12 -9.83
C MET A 4 -8.30 17.64 -9.74
N LEU A 5 -7.83 17.79 -8.52
CA LEU A 5 -6.40 17.93 -8.27
C LEU A 5 -5.74 16.70 -8.85
N GLU A 6 -5.07 16.85 -9.96
CA GLU A 6 -4.40 15.74 -10.61
C GLU A 6 -3.20 15.32 -9.78
N VAL A 7 -3.19 14.06 -9.43
CA VAL A 7 -2.07 13.44 -8.73
C VAL A 7 -0.94 13.23 -9.74
N ASP A 8 0.30 13.54 -9.34
CA ASP A 8 1.50 13.20 -10.11
C ASP A 8 1.80 11.71 -9.91
N PRO A 9 1.60 10.86 -10.94
CA PRO A 9 1.77 9.42 -10.75
C PRO A 9 3.21 9.03 -10.42
N GLN A 10 4.20 9.71 -11.02
CA GLN A 10 5.61 9.41 -10.81
C GLN A 10 6.02 9.70 -9.36
N LYS A 11 5.75 10.89 -8.89
CA LYS A 11 6.12 11.30 -7.53
C LYS A 11 5.33 10.56 -6.47
N THR A 12 4.05 10.31 -6.70
CA THR A 12 3.20 9.51 -5.81
C THR A 12 3.72 8.09 -5.70
N GLY A 13 4.04 7.47 -6.82
CA GLY A 13 4.61 6.12 -6.82
C GLY A 13 5.94 6.04 -6.09
N GLU A 14 6.80 7.03 -6.24
CA GLU A 14 8.07 7.11 -5.50
C GLU A 14 7.85 7.26 -3.99
N ALA A 15 6.88 8.07 -3.59
CA ALA A 15 6.51 8.24 -2.18
C ALA A 15 5.97 6.94 -1.58
N VAL A 16 5.08 6.24 -2.28
CA VAL A 16 4.55 4.94 -1.87
C VAL A 16 5.67 3.91 -1.78
N ASP A 17 6.55 3.85 -2.76
CA ASP A 17 7.66 2.91 -2.77
C ASP A 17 8.58 3.10 -1.55
N ARG A 18 8.93 4.34 -1.25
CA ARG A 18 9.74 4.67 -0.07
C ARG A 18 9.02 4.29 1.22
N TYR A 19 7.76 4.63 1.34
CA TYR A 19 6.94 4.33 2.51
C TYR A 19 6.82 2.82 2.76
N LEU A 20 6.51 2.04 1.74
CA LEU A 20 6.35 0.59 1.86
C LEU A 20 7.68 -0.16 2.02
N LYS A 21 8.79 0.39 1.57
CA LYS A 21 10.11 -0.22 1.76
C LYS A 21 10.74 0.10 3.12
N HIS A 22 10.52 1.31 3.63
CA HIS A 22 11.21 1.79 4.85
C HIS A 22 10.27 1.89 6.05
N ASP A 23 9.22 2.68 5.96
CA ASP A 23 8.32 2.92 7.09
C ASP A 23 7.52 1.68 7.46
N PHE A 24 6.99 0.97 6.48
CA PHE A 24 6.26 -0.27 6.71
C PHE A 24 7.14 -1.32 7.41
N GLU A 25 8.38 -1.47 6.97
CA GLU A 25 9.34 -2.38 7.58
C GLU A 25 9.61 -2.02 9.04
N ARG A 26 9.75 -0.73 9.32
CA ARG A 26 9.92 -0.25 10.70
C ARG A 26 8.70 -0.56 11.57
N TYR A 27 7.51 -0.29 11.08
CA TYR A 27 6.28 -0.57 11.84
C TYR A 27 6.05 -2.08 12.04
N LEU A 28 6.44 -2.90 11.08
CA LEU A 28 6.44 -4.35 11.27
C LEU A 28 7.32 -4.76 12.46
N ARG A 29 8.55 -4.27 12.51
CA ARG A 29 9.46 -4.57 13.63
C ARG A 29 8.90 -4.08 14.97
N LEU A 30 8.38 -2.87 15.00
CA LEU A 30 7.82 -2.28 16.22
C LEU A 30 6.55 -3.01 16.69
N SER A 31 5.80 -3.60 15.79
CA SER A 31 4.60 -4.39 16.10
C SER A 31 4.89 -5.85 16.43
N GLY A 32 6.15 -6.29 16.28
CA GLY A 32 6.54 -7.68 16.49
C GLY A 32 6.11 -8.62 15.36
N LYS A 33 5.64 -8.10 14.24
CA LYS A 33 5.20 -8.90 13.10
C LYS A 33 6.30 -8.99 12.04
N HIS A 34 6.24 -10.05 11.26
CA HIS A 34 7.09 -10.26 10.08
C HIS A 34 6.24 -10.24 8.81
N ARG A 35 6.87 -10.00 7.67
CA ARG A 35 6.18 -10.05 6.36
C ARG A 35 5.56 -11.41 6.09
N THR A 36 6.18 -12.47 6.57
CA THR A 36 5.66 -13.84 6.45
C THR A 36 4.33 -14.04 7.15
N ASP A 37 4.10 -13.35 8.27
CA ASP A 37 2.85 -13.42 9.00
C ASP A 37 1.70 -12.80 8.20
N ILE A 38 2.01 -11.82 7.36
CA ILE A 38 1.06 -11.12 6.52
C ILE A 38 0.73 -11.89 5.24
N SER A 39 1.71 -12.65 4.71
CA SER A 39 1.53 -13.42 3.48
C SER A 39 0.73 -14.71 3.66
N SER A 40 0.40 -15.06 4.91
CA SER A 40 -0.37 -16.27 5.23
C SER A 40 -1.86 -16.09 4.90
N PRO A 41 -2.51 -17.11 4.30
CA PRO A 41 -3.93 -17.01 3.97
C PRO A 41 -4.87 -16.88 5.17
N SER A 42 -4.37 -17.08 6.37
CA SER A 42 -5.14 -16.96 7.62
C SER A 42 -5.41 -15.52 8.05
N MET A 43 -5.04 -14.53 7.24
CA MET A 43 -5.30 -13.13 7.53
C MET A 43 -6.74 -12.67 7.26
N ASN A 44 -7.66 -13.59 7.06
CA ASN A 44 -9.09 -13.27 6.96
C ASN A 44 -9.72 -13.04 8.34
N GLY A 45 -9.11 -12.20 9.19
CA GLY A 45 -9.75 -11.71 10.40
C GLY A 45 -10.23 -12.76 11.41
N MET A 46 -9.95 -14.03 11.18
CA MET A 46 -10.27 -15.09 12.13
C MET A 46 -9.02 -15.41 12.95
N PRO A 47 -9.07 -15.24 14.28
CA PRO A 47 -8.03 -15.75 15.13
C PRO A 47 -8.04 -17.27 15.08
N SER A 48 -7.26 -17.86 14.17
CA SER A 48 -6.90 -19.26 14.29
C SER A 48 -5.84 -19.34 15.37
N GLY A 49 -6.24 -19.43 16.60
CA GLY A 49 -5.25 -19.40 17.65
C GLY A 49 -5.63 -20.20 18.85
N SER A 50 -4.66 -20.90 19.37
CA SER A 50 -4.63 -21.37 20.74
C SER A 50 -4.89 -20.19 21.71
N PRO A 51 -5.53 -20.43 22.87
CA PRO A 51 -5.96 -19.38 23.80
C PRO A 51 -4.86 -18.42 24.30
N GLY A 52 -3.57 -18.79 24.16
CA GLY A 52 -2.46 -17.92 24.53
C GLY A 52 -2.16 -16.79 23.54
N ASN A 53 -2.50 -16.96 22.26
CA ASN A 53 -2.21 -15.98 21.21
C ASN A 53 -3.26 -14.87 21.11
N ALA A 54 -4.45 -15.05 21.70
CA ALA A 54 -5.52 -14.07 21.61
C ALA A 54 -5.22 -12.81 22.41
N GLN A 55 -4.52 -12.90 23.54
CA GLN A 55 -4.14 -11.74 24.35
C GLN A 55 -2.95 -10.99 23.75
N GLU A 56 -1.97 -11.69 23.23
CA GLU A 56 -0.83 -11.09 22.51
C GLU A 56 -1.31 -10.38 21.25
N ALA A 57 -2.21 -10.99 20.47
CA ALA A 57 -2.81 -10.37 19.31
C ALA A 57 -3.58 -9.10 19.66
N LYS A 58 -4.33 -9.09 20.76
CA LYS A 58 -5.03 -7.89 21.24
C LYS A 58 -4.08 -6.78 21.70
N ILE A 59 -2.98 -7.13 22.34
CA ILE A 59 -1.96 -6.16 22.76
C ILE A 59 -1.29 -5.55 21.52
N ILE A 60 -0.93 -6.38 20.53
CA ILE A 60 -0.32 -5.95 19.28
C ILE A 60 -1.29 -5.08 18.49
N GLU A 61 -2.56 -5.48 18.38
CA GLU A 61 -3.61 -4.69 17.73
C GLU A 61 -3.86 -3.34 18.41
N GLY A 62 -3.65 -3.27 19.72
CA GLY A 62 -3.80 -2.04 20.50
C GLY A 62 -2.61 -1.09 20.41
N THR A 63 -1.45 -1.53 19.87
CA THR A 63 -0.29 -0.66 19.70
C THR A 63 -0.45 0.22 18.46
N TYR A 64 0.13 1.42 18.52
CA TYR A 64 0.12 2.33 17.37
C TYR A 64 0.78 1.70 16.14
N ALA A 65 1.92 1.06 16.31
CA ALA A 65 2.61 0.36 15.23
C ALA A 65 1.75 -0.75 14.63
N GLY A 66 1.04 -1.52 15.45
CA GLY A 66 0.10 -2.53 15.00
C GLY A 66 -1.05 -1.94 14.19
N GLN A 67 -1.58 -0.80 14.60
CA GLN A 67 -2.63 -0.09 13.87
C GLN A 67 -2.14 0.41 12.51
N VAL A 68 -0.92 0.93 12.43
CA VAL A 68 -0.31 1.34 11.15
C VAL A 68 -0.16 0.15 10.22
N VAL A 69 0.35 -0.97 10.70
CA VAL A 69 0.48 -2.22 9.92
C VAL A 69 -0.89 -2.67 9.41
N ASN A 70 -1.91 -2.66 10.26
CA ASN A 70 -3.26 -3.04 9.88
C ASN A 70 -3.83 -2.12 8.81
N ALA A 71 -3.60 -0.81 8.91
CA ALA A 71 -4.03 0.16 7.89
C ALA A 71 -3.35 -0.11 6.54
N ILE A 72 -2.06 -0.36 6.54
CA ILE A 72 -1.30 -0.67 5.30
C ILE A 72 -1.81 -1.96 4.67
N VAL A 73 -1.95 -3.02 5.45
CA VAL A 73 -2.41 -4.32 4.96
C VAL A 73 -3.83 -4.24 4.43
N ALA A 74 -4.73 -3.56 5.14
CA ALA A 74 -6.10 -3.36 4.70
C ALA A 74 -6.15 -2.58 3.38
N THR A 75 -5.30 -1.57 3.23
CA THR A 75 -5.19 -0.80 2.00
C THR A 75 -4.80 -1.69 0.82
N ILE A 76 -3.76 -2.51 0.99
CA ILE A 76 -3.27 -3.42 -0.05
C ILE A 76 -4.37 -4.43 -0.43
N GLN A 77 -5.02 -5.03 0.57
CA GLN A 77 -6.06 -6.03 0.35
C GLN A 77 -7.31 -5.48 -0.35
N ASN A 78 -7.56 -4.19 -0.22
CA ASN A 78 -8.69 -3.53 -0.86
C ASN A 78 -8.36 -2.86 -2.19
N CYS A 79 -7.11 -2.95 -2.65
CA CYS A 79 -6.75 -2.52 -3.99
C CYS A 79 -7.39 -3.42 -5.05
N SER A 80 -7.58 -2.87 -6.23
CA SER A 80 -8.21 -3.57 -7.36
C SER A 80 -7.44 -4.84 -7.72
N ASP A 81 -8.16 -5.91 -7.92
CA ASP A 81 -7.63 -7.24 -8.27
C ASP A 81 -8.49 -7.85 -9.38
N PHE A 82 -8.56 -7.15 -10.51
CA PHE A 82 -9.37 -7.53 -11.66
C PHE A 82 -8.48 -8.17 -12.74
N ASP A 83 -8.22 -9.44 -12.62
CA ASP A 83 -7.52 -10.25 -13.62
C ASP A 83 -6.32 -9.54 -14.23
N TYR A 84 -6.19 -9.64 -15.56
CA TYR A 84 -5.10 -9.05 -16.35
C TYR A 84 -5.14 -7.52 -16.41
N ARG A 85 -6.31 -6.91 -16.28
CA ARG A 85 -6.46 -5.45 -16.50
C ARG A 85 -5.97 -4.59 -15.35
N LYS A 86 -6.28 -4.99 -14.13
CA LYS A 86 -5.96 -4.26 -12.89
C LYS A 86 -5.49 -5.21 -11.79
N PRO A 87 -4.36 -5.89 -11.97
CA PRO A 87 -3.83 -6.81 -10.95
C PRO A 87 -3.06 -6.05 -9.87
N TYR A 88 -3.58 -4.94 -9.40
CA TYR A 88 -2.86 -4.02 -8.51
C TYR A 88 -2.59 -4.63 -7.14
N LYS A 89 -3.60 -5.27 -6.55
CA LYS A 89 -3.41 -5.99 -5.28
C LYS A 89 -2.32 -7.05 -5.40
N GLN A 90 -2.36 -7.86 -6.44
CA GLN A 90 -1.37 -8.92 -6.68
C GLN A 90 0.04 -8.33 -6.82
N ILE A 91 0.19 -7.24 -7.57
CA ILE A 91 1.49 -6.57 -7.73
C ILE A 91 2.01 -6.08 -6.39
N LEU A 92 1.17 -5.41 -5.60
CA LEU A 92 1.56 -4.87 -4.30
C LEU A 92 1.92 -5.98 -3.31
N VAL A 93 1.14 -7.05 -3.26
CA VAL A 93 1.43 -8.21 -2.38
C VAL A 93 2.72 -8.90 -2.81
N ASP A 94 2.87 -9.21 -4.08
CA ASP A 94 4.04 -9.93 -4.58
C ASP A 94 5.33 -9.12 -4.42
N TYR A 95 5.27 -7.82 -4.68
CA TYR A 95 6.45 -6.96 -4.61
C TYR A 95 6.81 -6.54 -3.19
N TYR A 96 5.86 -6.02 -2.40
CA TYR A 96 6.15 -5.45 -1.08
C TYR A 96 6.04 -6.44 0.07
N ILE A 97 5.20 -7.44 -0.03
CA ILE A 97 5.00 -8.43 1.04
C ILE A 97 5.84 -9.68 0.79
N ARG A 98 5.75 -10.26 -0.40
CA ARG A 98 6.51 -11.48 -0.75
C ARG A 98 7.93 -11.21 -1.18
N GLY A 99 8.25 -9.97 -1.58
CA GLY A 99 9.60 -9.59 -1.98
C GLY A 99 10.04 -10.18 -3.33
N LEU A 100 9.10 -10.47 -4.22
CA LEU A 100 9.42 -10.98 -5.54
C LEU A 100 10.01 -9.89 -6.44
N GLN A 101 10.91 -10.30 -7.32
CA GLN A 101 11.51 -9.40 -8.31
C GLN A 101 10.52 -9.03 -9.42
N ASN A 102 10.68 -7.85 -9.97
CA ASN A 102 9.77 -7.31 -10.99
C ASN A 102 9.54 -8.28 -12.15
N PHE A 103 10.62 -8.88 -12.69
CA PHE A 103 10.49 -9.78 -13.85
C PHE A 103 9.68 -11.05 -13.50
N LYS A 104 9.78 -11.55 -12.27
CA LYS A 104 9.01 -12.72 -11.85
C LYS A 104 7.51 -12.41 -11.75
N ILE A 105 7.18 -11.23 -11.24
CA ILE A 105 5.79 -10.79 -11.15
C ILE A 105 5.23 -10.55 -12.56
N ALA A 106 6.00 -9.90 -13.41
CA ALA A 106 5.63 -9.65 -14.80
C ALA A 106 5.34 -10.95 -15.56
N GLN A 107 6.21 -11.95 -15.42
CA GLN A 107 6.01 -13.27 -16.01
C GLN A 107 4.74 -13.96 -15.48
N LYS A 108 4.52 -13.89 -14.18
CA LYS A 108 3.37 -14.52 -13.53
C LYS A 108 2.05 -13.94 -14.03
N ILE A 109 2.00 -12.63 -14.29
CA ILE A 109 0.81 -11.93 -14.79
C ILE A 109 0.72 -12.02 -16.33
N GLY A 110 1.84 -12.17 -17.02
CA GLY A 110 1.90 -12.19 -18.47
C GLY A 110 2.15 -10.81 -19.10
N TYR A 111 2.86 -9.93 -18.38
CA TYR A 111 3.21 -8.60 -18.86
C TYR A 111 4.63 -8.53 -19.42
N SER A 112 4.84 -7.63 -20.39
CA SER A 112 6.18 -7.15 -20.72
C SER A 112 6.71 -6.28 -19.57
N ASP A 113 8.03 -6.07 -19.50
CA ASP A 113 8.65 -5.25 -18.46
C ASP A 113 8.08 -3.82 -18.47
N ARG A 114 7.86 -3.25 -19.63
CA ARG A 114 7.30 -1.91 -19.79
C ARG A 114 5.85 -1.83 -19.31
N GLN A 115 5.02 -2.81 -19.64
CA GLN A 115 3.65 -2.89 -19.16
C GLN A 115 3.61 -3.05 -17.63
N PHE A 116 4.51 -3.86 -17.09
CA PHE A 116 4.62 -4.06 -15.66
C PHE A 116 4.98 -2.78 -14.93
N ASP A 117 5.97 -2.03 -15.42
CA ASP A 117 6.37 -0.75 -14.80
C ASP A 117 5.20 0.23 -14.73
N PHE A 118 4.44 0.34 -15.82
CA PHE A 118 3.24 1.17 -15.86
C PHE A 118 2.18 0.69 -14.86
N LYS A 119 1.88 -0.60 -14.85
CA LYS A 119 0.87 -1.17 -13.95
C LYS A 119 1.29 -1.09 -12.48
N LYS A 120 2.56 -1.28 -12.20
CA LYS A 120 3.10 -1.10 -10.86
C LYS A 120 2.93 0.33 -10.37
N ARG A 121 3.21 1.30 -11.24
CA ARG A 121 2.99 2.72 -10.94
C ARG A 121 1.53 3.03 -10.63
N MET A 122 0.61 2.47 -11.41
CA MET A 122 -0.82 2.62 -11.18
C MET A 122 -1.27 1.96 -9.87
N ALA A 123 -0.70 0.80 -9.54
CA ALA A 123 -0.97 0.13 -8.27
C ALA A 123 -0.51 0.98 -7.08
N GLN A 124 0.66 1.60 -7.18
CA GLN A 124 1.16 2.51 -6.15
C GLN A 124 0.24 3.73 -5.97
N CYS A 125 -0.25 4.30 -7.06
CA CYS A 125 -1.18 5.42 -7.00
C CYS A 125 -2.51 5.02 -6.34
N GLU A 126 -3.04 3.85 -6.67
CA GLU A 126 -4.26 3.35 -6.02
C GLU A 126 -4.04 3.13 -4.51
N PHE A 127 -2.89 2.61 -4.12
CA PHE A 127 -2.54 2.50 -2.71
C PHE A 127 -2.59 3.85 -2.02
N ALA A 128 -1.99 4.87 -2.60
CA ALA A 128 -1.98 6.22 -2.04
C ALA A 128 -3.39 6.78 -1.85
N ASP A 129 -4.28 6.55 -2.82
CA ASP A 129 -5.66 7.01 -2.75
C ASP A 129 -6.44 6.30 -1.64
N ARG A 130 -6.35 4.98 -1.59
CA ARG A 130 -7.11 4.16 -0.63
C ARG A 130 -6.55 4.26 0.79
N PHE A 131 -5.28 4.56 0.96
CA PHE A 131 -4.64 4.65 2.26
C PHE A 131 -5.26 5.73 3.14
N GLU A 132 -5.70 6.84 2.55
CA GLU A 132 -6.36 7.94 3.28
C GLU A 132 -7.60 7.46 4.05
N TYR A 133 -8.40 6.60 3.44
CA TYR A 133 -9.57 6.00 4.10
C TYR A 133 -9.17 5.07 5.26
N TRP A 134 -8.22 4.18 5.02
CA TRP A 134 -7.81 3.20 6.02
C TRP A 134 -7.04 3.81 7.18
N LYS A 135 -6.37 4.94 6.97
CA LYS A 135 -5.79 5.72 8.06
C LYS A 135 -6.86 6.18 9.06
N ILE A 136 -8.01 6.58 8.56
CA ILE A 136 -9.14 6.98 9.42
C ILE A 136 -9.69 5.79 10.18
N VAL A 137 -9.90 4.66 9.51
CA VAL A 137 -10.47 3.45 10.11
C VAL A 137 -9.62 2.95 11.27
N TYR A 138 -8.29 2.97 11.13
CA TYR A 138 -7.35 2.48 12.14
C TYR A 138 -6.77 3.58 13.04
N HIS A 139 -7.29 4.80 12.96
CA HIS A 139 -6.90 5.92 13.82
C HIS A 139 -5.41 6.29 13.71
N VAL A 140 -4.89 6.29 12.50
CA VAL A 140 -3.48 6.63 12.20
C VAL A 140 -3.39 7.77 11.19
N GLN A 141 -4.25 8.78 11.33
CA GLN A 141 -4.34 9.91 10.41
C GLN A 141 -3.07 10.77 10.37
N ASP A 142 -2.21 10.68 11.36
CA ASP A 142 -0.91 11.34 11.42
C ASP A 142 0.13 10.72 10.48
N GLN A 143 -0.17 9.54 9.91
CA GLN A 143 0.67 8.97 8.85
C GLN A 143 0.65 9.87 7.61
N PRO A 144 1.76 9.92 6.83
CA PRO A 144 1.88 10.88 5.74
C PRO A 144 0.85 10.66 4.65
N CYS A 145 0.43 11.74 4.01
CA CYS A 145 -0.30 11.69 2.75
C CYS A 145 0.68 11.35 1.63
N LEU A 146 0.45 10.23 0.97
CA LEU A 146 1.34 9.74 -0.09
C LEU A 146 0.94 10.25 -1.47
N GLN A 147 -0.25 10.85 -1.59
CA GLN A 147 -0.68 11.51 -2.81
C GLN A 147 0.10 12.79 -3.01
N ILE A 148 0.87 12.86 -4.07
CA ILE A 148 1.61 14.07 -4.44
C ILE A 148 0.90 14.71 -5.62
N MET A 149 0.39 15.91 -5.39
CA MET A 149 -0.35 16.65 -6.40
C MET A 149 0.59 17.24 -7.44
N GLN A 150 0.15 17.25 -8.68
CA GLN A 150 0.85 18.01 -9.70
C GLN A 150 0.78 19.49 -9.31
N ARG A 151 1.93 20.16 -9.33
CA ARG A 151 1.92 21.61 -9.26
C ARG A 151 1.10 22.10 -10.44
N ALA A 152 0.09 22.91 -10.16
CA ALA A 152 -0.65 23.58 -11.21
C ALA A 152 0.37 24.21 -12.17
N LYS A 153 0.39 23.74 -13.42
CA LYS A 153 1.20 24.34 -14.46
C LYS A 153 0.62 25.73 -14.72
N ASN A 154 1.09 26.68 -13.93
CA ASN A 154 1.13 28.12 -14.23
C ASN A 154 -0.10 28.98 -14.04
N CYS A 155 0.10 29.79 -13.04
CA CYS A 155 -0.21 31.19 -13.20
C CYS A 155 0.87 32.03 -13.93
N ALA A 156 1.95 31.44 -14.45
CA ALA A 156 3.08 32.20 -14.98
C ALA A 156 2.92 32.67 -16.44
N LYS A 157 1.86 32.27 -17.12
CA LYS A 157 1.59 32.72 -18.51
C LYS A 157 0.64 33.91 -18.64
N PHE A 158 0.17 34.44 -17.53
CA PHE A 158 -0.77 35.57 -17.54
C PHE A 158 -0.23 36.80 -16.79
N ALA A 159 1.07 36.88 -16.60
CA ALA A 159 1.73 38.03 -15.99
C ALA A 159 2.51 38.82 -17.05
N ASP A 160 1.80 39.29 -18.07
CA ASP A 160 2.26 40.39 -18.94
C ASP A 160 1.39 41.59 -18.72
#